data_2c84203a04c9cffe95e5ef2e175c3f7e
#
_entry.id   2c84203a04c9cffe95e5ef2e175c3f7e
#
_cell.length_a   1.000
_cell.length_b   1.000
_cell.length_c   1.000
_cell.angle_alpha   90.00
_cell.angle_beta   90.00
_cell.angle_gamma   90.00
#
_symmetry.space_group_name_H-M   'P 1'
#
loop_
_entity.id
_entity.type
_entity.pdbx_description
1 polymer ?
#
loop_
_entity_poly.entity_id
_entity_poly.type
_entity_poly.pdbx_seq_one_letter_code
_entity_poly.pdbx_strand_id
1 'polypeptide(L)'
;MAEPISAAESKAAEEAGQNLNPEIHRVARRKRITIDLRGATNGEREPVTREEIFDLIRDVRDPEHEEATLEELRVARIEDVHVGESPPYVDVFFTPTIPHCSMATLIGLCLSVKLLRSLPSKFKLRVAIAPGAHASEDEINKQLADKERVAAALENPHLLKVVNKCVSQSSKVPEPIWAHDELIQGGLPVLLPFDPYRALYEDTDEDELT
;
A
#
# COMPACT_ATOMS: atom_id res chain seq x y z
N MET A 1 6.94 31.98 1.76
CA MET A 1 5.68 31.66 2.47
C MET A 1 4.61 31.60 1.41
N ALA A 2 3.96 30.44 1.23
CA ALA A 2 2.84 30.32 0.29
C ALA A 2 1.63 31.10 0.86
N GLU A 3 0.92 31.84 0.00
CA GLU A 3 -0.32 32.51 0.41
C GLU A 3 -1.40 31.49 0.73
N PRO A 4 -2.27 31.73 1.71
CA PRO A 4 -3.35 30.82 2.03
C PRO A 4 -4.35 30.76 0.87
N ILE A 5 -4.70 29.55 0.44
CA ILE A 5 -5.69 29.29 -0.62
C ILE A 5 -7.04 29.86 -0.19
N SER A 6 -7.71 30.57 -1.08
CA SER A 6 -9.02 31.15 -0.79
C SER A 6 -10.11 30.05 -0.65
N ALA A 7 -11.16 30.32 0.13
CA ALA A 7 -12.27 29.39 0.29
C ALA A 7 -13.00 29.06 -1.04
N ALA A 8 -13.00 30.00 -2.00
CA ALA A 8 -13.58 29.80 -3.33
C ALA A 8 -12.72 28.85 -4.19
N GLU A 9 -11.41 28.99 -4.14
CA GLU A 9 -10.47 28.11 -4.83
C GLU A 9 -10.50 26.69 -4.26
N SER A 10 -10.56 26.57 -2.92
CA SER A 10 -10.69 25.27 -2.24
C SER A 10 -11.98 24.56 -2.65
N LYS A 11 -13.12 25.27 -2.70
CA LYS A 11 -14.39 24.68 -3.13
C LYS A 11 -14.41 24.27 -4.60
N ALA A 12 -13.84 25.09 -5.49
CA ALA A 12 -13.75 24.76 -6.91
C ALA A 12 -12.86 23.53 -7.16
N ALA A 13 -11.76 23.39 -6.40
CA ALA A 13 -10.88 22.23 -6.47
C ALA A 13 -11.57 20.97 -5.94
N GLU A 14 -12.33 21.06 -4.85
CA GLU A 14 -13.10 19.95 -4.32
C GLU A 14 -14.17 19.47 -5.31
N GLU A 15 -14.88 20.39 -6.01
CA GLU A 15 -15.80 20.06 -7.09
C GLU A 15 -15.07 19.40 -8.28
N ALA A 16 -13.80 19.71 -8.51
CA ALA A 16 -12.93 19.06 -9.50
C ALA A 16 -12.31 17.73 -9.01
N GLY A 17 -12.62 17.29 -7.79
CA GLY A 17 -12.13 16.05 -7.21
C GLY A 17 -10.72 16.16 -6.62
N GLN A 18 -10.25 17.35 -6.30
CA GLN A 18 -8.96 17.64 -5.68
C GLN A 18 -9.14 18.26 -4.29
N ASN A 19 -8.35 17.81 -3.32
CA ASN A 19 -8.33 18.38 -1.99
C ASN A 19 -7.08 19.25 -1.80
N LEU A 20 -7.17 20.56 -2.09
CA LEU A 20 -6.01 21.47 -1.99
C LEU A 20 -5.55 21.76 -0.55
N ASN A 21 -6.35 21.44 0.45
CA ASN A 21 -6.04 21.75 1.85
C ASN A 21 -6.46 20.60 2.77
N PRO A 22 -5.77 19.44 2.71
CA PRO A 22 -6.11 18.29 3.53
C PRO A 22 -5.85 18.59 5.01
N GLU A 23 -6.71 18.04 5.88
CA GLU A 23 -6.46 18.06 7.31
C GLU A 23 -5.40 17.04 7.67
N ILE A 24 -4.24 17.50 8.18
CA ILE A 24 -3.15 16.63 8.62
C ILE A 24 -3.29 16.37 10.12
N HIS A 25 -3.46 15.11 10.48
CA HIS A 25 -3.62 14.66 11.85
C HIS A 25 -2.28 14.27 12.47
N ARG A 26 -2.11 14.58 13.77
CA ARG A 26 -0.95 14.11 14.51
C ARG A 26 -1.07 12.60 14.75
N VAL A 27 -0.10 11.86 14.26
CA VAL A 27 -0.02 10.43 14.44
C VAL A 27 0.78 10.11 15.71
N ALA A 28 0.25 9.22 16.55
CA ALA A 28 0.99 8.70 17.69
C ALA A 28 2.16 7.83 17.19
N ARG A 29 3.36 8.08 17.71
CA ARG A 29 4.51 7.19 17.46
C ARG A 29 4.20 5.82 18.07
N ARG A 30 3.78 4.88 17.26
CA ARG A 30 3.67 3.48 17.66
C ARG A 30 5.05 2.84 17.53
N LYS A 31 5.42 2.03 18.51
CA LYS A 31 6.59 1.17 18.38
C LYS A 31 6.24 0.15 17.29
N ARG A 32 7.04 0.07 16.23
CA ARG A 32 6.87 -0.97 15.22
C ARG A 32 6.93 -2.32 15.89
N ILE A 33 6.00 -3.19 15.53
CA ILE A 33 6.03 -4.58 15.95
C ILE A 33 7.18 -5.21 15.16
N THR A 34 8.32 -5.40 15.81
CA THR A 34 9.41 -6.18 15.24
C THR A 34 9.07 -7.63 15.52
N ILE A 35 8.80 -8.42 14.48
CA ILE A 35 8.65 -9.87 14.60
C ILE A 35 9.96 -10.39 15.13
N ASP A 36 9.98 -10.91 16.35
CA ASP A 36 11.17 -11.58 16.90
C ASP A 36 11.23 -13.00 16.34
N LEU A 37 11.87 -13.14 15.18
CA LEU A 37 12.09 -14.43 14.52
C LEU A 37 12.95 -15.41 15.36
N ARG A 38 13.58 -14.93 16.46
CA ARG A 38 14.40 -15.76 17.35
C ARG A 38 13.57 -16.61 18.31
N GLY A 39 12.28 -16.28 18.50
CA GLY A 39 11.36 -17.03 19.36
C GLY A 39 10.63 -18.19 18.70
N ALA A 40 10.68 -18.31 17.36
CA ALA A 40 9.99 -19.38 16.63
C ALA A 40 10.77 -20.71 16.73
N THR A 41 10.85 -21.27 17.93
CA THR A 41 11.58 -22.54 18.19
C THR A 41 10.84 -23.78 17.71
N ASN A 42 9.58 -23.71 17.28
CA ASN A 42 8.76 -24.87 16.94
C ASN A 42 8.24 -24.93 15.51
N GLY A 43 8.73 -24.05 14.58
CA GLY A 43 8.27 -24.09 13.18
C GLY A 43 6.82 -23.63 12.97
N GLU A 44 6.09 -23.28 14.00
CA GLU A 44 4.77 -22.66 13.91
C GLU A 44 4.95 -21.18 13.64
N ARG A 45 4.49 -20.74 12.46
CA ARG A 45 4.48 -19.31 12.13
C ARG A 45 3.41 -18.61 12.95
N GLU A 46 3.78 -17.55 13.64
CA GLU A 46 2.80 -16.69 14.27
C GLU A 46 1.79 -16.14 13.25
N PRO A 47 0.50 -16.02 13.64
CA PRO A 47 -0.52 -15.44 12.78
C PRO A 47 -0.19 -13.98 12.49
N VAL A 48 -0.44 -13.55 11.25
CA VAL A 48 -0.30 -12.13 10.87
C VAL A 48 -1.38 -11.32 11.55
N THR A 49 -0.98 -10.25 12.23
CA THR A 49 -1.89 -9.41 13.02
C THR A 49 -2.40 -8.20 12.21
N ARG A 50 -3.50 -7.62 12.66
CA ARG A 50 -4.04 -6.36 12.11
C ARG A 50 -3.03 -5.22 12.22
N GLU A 51 -2.34 -5.15 13.33
CA GLU A 51 -1.32 -4.14 13.64
C GLU A 51 -0.15 -4.21 12.65
N GLU A 52 0.30 -5.41 12.30
CA GLU A 52 1.36 -5.63 11.32
C GLU A 52 0.93 -5.17 9.93
N ILE A 53 -0.28 -5.54 9.50
CA ILE A 53 -0.82 -5.07 8.22
C ILE A 53 -0.93 -3.55 8.19
N PHE A 54 -1.43 -2.96 9.29
CA PHE A 54 -1.53 -1.51 9.38
C PHE A 54 -0.15 -0.84 9.35
N ASP A 55 0.86 -1.38 10.01
CA ASP A 55 2.24 -0.87 9.98
C ASP A 55 2.88 -0.94 8.57
N LEU A 56 2.43 -1.85 7.70
CA LEU A 56 2.86 -1.90 6.30
C LEU A 56 2.29 -0.76 5.47
N ILE A 57 1.06 -0.32 5.73
CA ILE A 57 0.33 0.62 4.86
C ILE A 57 0.29 2.05 5.39
N ARG A 58 0.44 2.27 6.70
CA ARG A 58 0.29 3.58 7.35
C ARG A 58 1.23 4.65 6.81
N ASP A 59 2.45 4.27 6.44
CA ASP A 59 3.51 5.15 5.96
C ASP A 59 3.50 5.33 4.43
N VAL A 60 2.56 4.71 3.71
CA VAL A 60 2.40 4.94 2.26
C VAL A 60 2.05 6.41 2.05
N ARG A 61 2.72 7.06 1.09
CA ARG A 61 2.47 8.47 0.77
C ARG A 61 1.22 8.61 -0.09
N ASP A 62 0.50 9.69 0.14
CA ASP A 62 -0.63 10.04 -0.69
C ASP A 62 -0.16 10.53 -2.07
N PRO A 63 -0.76 10.04 -3.19
CA PRO A 63 -0.33 10.46 -4.53
C PRO A 63 -0.65 11.92 -4.86
N GLU A 64 -1.58 12.55 -4.17
CA GLU A 64 -1.93 13.97 -4.31
C GLU A 64 -1.12 14.86 -3.34
N HIS A 65 -0.87 14.36 -2.13
CA HIS A 65 -0.17 15.05 -1.05
C HIS A 65 1.08 14.28 -0.64
N GLU A 66 2.11 14.33 -1.47
CA GLU A 66 3.33 13.53 -1.33
C GLU A 66 4.08 13.71 0.01
N GLU A 67 3.90 14.82 0.70
CA GLU A 67 4.46 15.09 2.04
C GLU A 67 3.70 14.40 3.15
N ALA A 68 2.44 13.99 2.93
CA ALA A 68 1.60 13.36 3.95
C ALA A 68 1.47 11.87 3.74
N THR A 69 1.37 11.11 4.84
CA THR A 69 1.09 9.67 4.83
C THR A 69 -0.42 9.40 4.85
N LEU A 70 -0.81 8.21 4.41
CA LEU A 70 -2.23 7.80 4.45
C LEU A 70 -2.79 7.75 5.88
N GLU A 71 -1.94 7.52 6.90
CA GLU A 71 -2.36 7.61 8.31
C GLU A 71 -2.59 9.05 8.74
N GLU A 72 -1.66 9.98 8.40
CA GLU A 72 -1.78 11.40 8.74
C GLU A 72 -3.02 12.04 8.10
N LEU A 73 -3.44 11.57 6.93
CA LEU A 73 -4.65 11.99 6.24
C LEU A 73 -5.90 11.22 6.69
N ARG A 74 -5.78 10.24 7.59
CA ARG A 74 -6.83 9.30 7.99
C ARG A 74 -7.48 8.54 6.84
N VAL A 75 -6.79 8.44 5.72
CA VAL A 75 -7.18 7.60 4.59
C VAL A 75 -7.05 6.13 4.95
N ALA A 76 -5.95 5.74 5.62
CA ALA A 76 -5.78 4.42 6.20
C ALA A 76 -5.92 4.47 7.73
N ARG A 77 -6.77 3.60 8.28
CA ARG A 77 -7.00 3.48 9.73
C ARG A 77 -6.92 2.03 10.14
N ILE A 78 -6.46 1.78 11.38
CA ILE A 78 -6.31 0.43 11.89
C ILE A 78 -7.66 -0.30 12.01
N GLU A 79 -8.74 0.43 12.29
CA GLU A 79 -10.09 -0.11 12.43
C GLU A 79 -10.60 -0.73 11.13
N ASP A 80 -10.11 -0.23 10.00
CA ASP A 80 -10.52 -0.61 8.65
C ASP A 80 -9.67 -1.78 8.07
N VAL A 81 -8.78 -2.37 8.89
CA VAL A 81 -7.98 -3.54 8.54
C VAL A 81 -8.55 -4.79 9.19
N HIS A 82 -8.86 -5.80 8.39
CA HIS A 82 -9.37 -7.08 8.85
C HIS A 82 -8.49 -8.22 8.38
N VAL A 83 -8.13 -9.12 9.28
CA VAL A 83 -7.26 -10.26 9.02
C VAL A 83 -7.94 -11.53 9.48
N GLY A 84 -7.88 -12.59 8.67
CA GLY A 84 -8.38 -13.91 9.04
C GLY A 84 -7.41 -15.02 8.64
N GLU A 85 -7.49 -16.16 9.30
CA GLU A 85 -6.51 -17.24 9.19
C GLU A 85 -6.99 -18.44 8.37
N SER A 86 -8.28 -18.71 8.33
CA SER A 86 -8.84 -19.93 7.73
C SER A 86 -10.03 -19.67 6.81
N PRO A 87 -9.84 -19.45 5.52
CA PRO A 87 -8.58 -19.30 4.77
C PRO A 87 -7.87 -17.99 5.11
N PRO A 88 -6.55 -17.87 4.92
CA PRO A 88 -5.84 -16.63 5.23
C PRO A 88 -6.28 -15.51 4.27
N TYR A 89 -6.73 -14.39 4.84
CA TYR A 89 -7.15 -13.21 4.08
C TYR A 89 -6.77 -11.91 4.80
N VAL A 90 -6.63 -10.86 3.99
CA VAL A 90 -6.45 -9.48 4.45
C VAL A 90 -7.40 -8.59 3.67
N ASP A 91 -8.33 -7.96 4.38
CA ASP A 91 -9.23 -6.95 3.84
C ASP A 91 -8.82 -5.58 4.40
N VAL A 92 -8.58 -4.62 3.51
CA VAL A 92 -8.26 -3.25 3.86
C VAL A 92 -9.28 -2.32 3.23
N PHE A 93 -9.97 -1.56 4.06
CA PHE A 93 -10.82 -0.47 3.61
C PHE A 93 -10.08 0.86 3.79
N PHE A 94 -10.28 1.78 2.87
CA PHE A 94 -9.71 3.12 2.97
C PHE A 94 -10.77 4.19 2.71
N THR A 95 -10.58 5.36 3.29
CA THR A 95 -11.50 6.49 3.18
C THR A 95 -10.77 7.65 2.49
N PRO A 96 -11.09 8.00 1.24
CA PRO A 96 -10.52 9.17 0.59
C PRO A 96 -10.79 10.46 1.38
N THR A 97 -9.93 11.45 1.27
CA THR A 97 -10.04 12.73 2.01
C THR A 97 -11.31 13.52 1.65
N ILE A 98 -11.81 13.34 0.43
CA ILE A 98 -13.08 13.94 -0.05
C ILE A 98 -13.91 12.92 -0.83
N PRO A 99 -15.26 13.04 -0.85
CA PRO A 99 -16.16 12.07 -1.49
C PRO A 99 -16.03 11.96 -3.00
N HIS A 100 -15.38 12.89 -3.66
CA HIS A 100 -15.17 12.93 -5.12
C HIS A 100 -13.68 12.91 -5.50
N CYS A 101 -12.83 12.33 -4.64
CA CYS A 101 -11.39 12.29 -4.86
C CYS A 101 -11.03 11.59 -6.19
N SER A 102 -10.40 12.31 -7.11
CA SER A 102 -9.96 11.77 -8.40
C SER A 102 -8.84 10.74 -8.27
N MET A 103 -8.10 10.75 -7.15
CA MET A 103 -6.98 9.86 -6.87
C MET A 103 -7.36 8.59 -6.11
N ALA A 104 -8.66 8.38 -5.79
CA ALA A 104 -9.10 7.24 -4.98
C ALA A 104 -8.67 5.88 -5.57
N THR A 105 -8.79 5.69 -6.89
CA THR A 105 -8.32 4.47 -7.57
C THR A 105 -6.81 4.28 -7.42
N LEU A 106 -6.03 5.35 -7.53
CA LEU A 106 -4.58 5.31 -7.40
C LEU A 106 -4.13 5.01 -5.98
N ILE A 107 -4.81 5.57 -4.97
CA ILE A 107 -4.59 5.23 -3.55
C ILE A 107 -4.82 3.73 -3.33
N GLY A 108 -5.94 3.21 -3.82
CA GLY A 108 -6.25 1.78 -3.73
C GLY A 108 -5.20 0.90 -4.42
N LEU A 109 -4.67 1.35 -5.56
CA LEU A 109 -3.59 0.68 -6.28
C LEU A 109 -2.28 0.68 -5.48
N CYS A 110 -1.90 1.82 -4.87
CA CYS A 110 -0.71 1.92 -4.00
C CYS A 110 -0.80 0.95 -2.81
N LEU A 111 -1.96 0.89 -2.14
CA LEU A 111 -2.21 -0.05 -1.05
C LEU A 111 -2.12 -1.50 -1.51
N SER A 112 -2.74 -1.83 -2.66
CA SER A 112 -2.71 -3.18 -3.23
C SER A 112 -1.30 -3.62 -3.55
N VAL A 113 -0.51 -2.77 -4.21
CA VAL A 113 0.90 -3.07 -4.57
C VAL A 113 1.76 -3.23 -3.32
N LYS A 114 1.62 -2.34 -2.33
CA LYS A 114 2.36 -2.44 -1.07
C LYS A 114 2.11 -3.78 -0.36
N LEU A 115 0.85 -4.18 -0.27
CA LEU A 115 0.45 -5.43 0.39
C LEU A 115 0.85 -6.66 -0.42
N LEU A 116 0.68 -6.66 -1.74
CA LEU A 116 1.10 -7.75 -2.62
C LEU A 116 2.62 -7.99 -2.55
N ARG A 117 3.41 -6.93 -2.40
CA ARG A 117 4.88 -7.03 -2.25
C ARG A 117 5.32 -7.46 -0.86
N SER A 118 4.49 -7.22 0.17
CA SER A 118 4.86 -7.46 1.57
C SER A 118 4.32 -8.78 2.13
N LEU A 119 3.24 -9.32 1.54
CA LEU A 119 2.54 -10.49 2.05
C LEU A 119 2.84 -11.74 1.24
N PRO A 120 2.94 -12.92 1.88
CA PRO A 120 3.01 -14.19 1.17
C PRO A 120 1.80 -14.42 0.26
N SER A 121 2.03 -15.07 -0.89
CA SER A 121 1.00 -15.34 -1.92
C SER A 121 -0.21 -16.17 -1.44
N LYS A 122 -0.11 -16.82 -0.28
CA LYS A 122 -1.20 -17.58 0.33
C LYS A 122 -2.37 -16.71 0.80
N PHE A 123 -2.11 -15.42 1.09
CA PHE A 123 -3.16 -14.51 1.55
C PHE A 123 -4.06 -14.05 0.39
N LYS A 124 -5.36 -14.12 0.61
CA LYS A 124 -6.34 -13.45 -0.25
C LYS A 124 -6.39 -11.99 0.16
N LEU A 125 -6.03 -11.09 -0.76
CA LEU A 125 -6.02 -9.66 -0.53
C LEU A 125 -7.25 -9.02 -1.14
N ARG A 126 -7.91 -8.14 -0.38
CA ARG A 126 -8.94 -7.21 -0.87
C ARG A 126 -8.62 -5.81 -0.36
N VAL A 127 -8.57 -4.87 -1.28
CA VAL A 127 -8.49 -3.43 -0.99
C VAL A 127 -9.73 -2.77 -1.57
N ALA A 128 -10.44 -1.99 -0.78
CA ALA A 128 -11.69 -1.36 -1.19
C ALA A 128 -11.88 -0.01 -0.47
N ILE A 129 -12.71 0.84 -1.04
CA ILE A 129 -13.17 2.06 -0.39
C ILE A 129 -14.16 1.67 0.71
N ALA A 130 -14.09 2.37 1.85
CA ALA A 130 -15.02 2.18 2.96
C ALA A 130 -16.46 2.54 2.53
N PRO A 131 -17.48 1.77 2.97
CA PRO A 131 -18.87 1.99 2.57
C PRO A 131 -19.34 3.45 2.79
N GLY A 132 -19.89 4.06 1.74
CA GLY A 132 -20.42 5.43 1.77
C GLY A 132 -19.35 6.53 1.74
N ALA A 133 -18.07 6.19 1.59
CA ALA A 133 -16.98 7.16 1.64
C ALA A 133 -16.68 7.84 0.29
N HIS A 134 -17.23 7.34 -0.83
CA HIS A 134 -16.97 7.90 -2.15
C HIS A 134 -18.18 7.78 -3.09
N ALA A 135 -18.42 8.79 -3.93
CA ALA A 135 -19.56 8.82 -4.84
C ALA A 135 -19.54 7.69 -5.89
N SER A 136 -18.35 7.28 -6.34
CA SER A 136 -18.16 6.18 -7.31
C SER A 136 -17.57 4.92 -6.65
N GLU A 137 -17.94 4.66 -5.39
CA GLU A 137 -17.41 3.54 -4.59
C GLU A 137 -17.51 2.20 -5.33
N ASP A 138 -18.69 1.86 -5.84
CA ASP A 138 -18.94 0.58 -6.51
C ASP A 138 -18.07 0.35 -7.75
N GLU A 139 -17.84 1.40 -8.53
CA GLU A 139 -17.04 1.32 -9.76
C GLU A 139 -15.56 1.14 -9.42
N ILE A 140 -15.06 1.90 -8.44
CA ILE A 140 -13.66 1.82 -8.00
C ILE A 140 -13.40 0.47 -7.35
N ASN A 141 -14.30 0.00 -6.47
CA ASN A 141 -14.17 -1.29 -5.81
C ASN A 141 -14.17 -2.46 -6.83
N LYS A 142 -14.96 -2.38 -7.91
CA LYS A 142 -14.90 -3.35 -9.01
C LYS A 142 -13.55 -3.33 -9.73
N GLN A 143 -12.99 -2.14 -9.97
CA GLN A 143 -11.68 -2.01 -10.62
C GLN A 143 -10.56 -2.59 -9.75
N LEU A 144 -10.57 -2.32 -8.44
CA LEU A 144 -9.56 -2.81 -7.50
C LEU A 144 -9.68 -4.32 -7.23
N ALA A 145 -10.89 -4.88 -7.32
CA ALA A 145 -11.12 -6.32 -7.19
C ALA A 145 -10.68 -7.13 -8.43
N ASP A 146 -10.59 -6.48 -9.58
CA ASP A 146 -10.18 -7.10 -10.84
C ASP A 146 -8.65 -7.15 -10.95
N LYS A 147 -8.07 -8.33 -10.70
CA LYS A 147 -6.62 -8.54 -10.73
C LYS A 147 -6.00 -8.24 -12.09
N GLU A 148 -6.72 -8.49 -13.18
CA GLU A 148 -6.24 -8.23 -14.54
C GLU A 148 -6.16 -6.72 -14.79
N ARG A 149 -7.12 -5.95 -14.30
CA ARG A 149 -7.07 -4.48 -14.36
C ARG A 149 -5.95 -3.89 -13.51
N VAL A 150 -5.74 -4.44 -12.32
CA VAL A 150 -4.62 -4.03 -11.47
C VAL A 150 -3.30 -4.33 -12.15
N ALA A 151 -3.13 -5.52 -12.73
CA ALA A 151 -1.93 -5.88 -13.49
C ALA A 151 -1.72 -4.96 -14.69
N ALA A 152 -2.75 -4.74 -15.52
CA ALA A 152 -2.67 -3.85 -16.67
C ALA A 152 -2.35 -2.39 -16.28
N ALA A 153 -2.86 -1.90 -15.14
CA ALA A 153 -2.51 -0.57 -14.64
C ALA A 153 -1.02 -0.47 -14.26
N LEU A 154 -0.45 -1.54 -13.74
CA LEU A 154 0.98 -1.61 -13.38
C LEU A 154 1.90 -1.80 -14.60
N GLU A 155 1.39 -2.23 -15.74
CA GLU A 155 2.13 -2.23 -17.02
C GLU A 155 2.31 -0.81 -17.60
N ASN A 156 1.52 0.16 -17.13
CA ASN A 156 1.69 1.55 -17.53
C ASN A 156 2.87 2.17 -16.77
N PRO A 157 4.00 2.53 -17.44
CA PRO A 157 5.19 3.00 -16.76
C PRO A 157 4.97 4.30 -15.97
N HIS A 158 4.02 5.13 -16.40
CA HIS A 158 3.70 6.38 -15.71
C HIS A 158 3.00 6.11 -14.38
N LEU A 159 1.97 5.24 -14.38
CA LEU A 159 1.28 4.83 -13.15
C LEU A 159 2.22 4.08 -12.21
N LEU A 160 3.02 3.17 -12.76
CA LEU A 160 4.00 2.41 -11.96
C LEU A 160 5.01 3.33 -11.28
N LYS A 161 5.49 4.38 -11.96
CA LYS A 161 6.40 5.37 -11.37
C LYS A 161 5.76 6.10 -10.18
N VAL A 162 4.50 6.52 -10.30
CA VAL A 162 3.77 7.18 -9.21
C VAL A 162 3.56 6.22 -8.04
N VAL A 163 3.09 5.01 -8.31
CA VAL A 163 2.89 3.97 -7.28
C VAL A 163 4.19 3.67 -6.55
N ASN A 164 5.29 3.45 -7.29
CA ASN A 164 6.60 3.20 -6.70
C ASN A 164 7.06 4.36 -5.82
N LYS A 165 6.84 5.61 -6.24
CA LYS A 165 7.18 6.78 -5.44
C LYS A 165 6.41 6.81 -4.12
N CYS A 166 5.10 6.59 -4.12
CA CYS A 166 4.28 6.56 -2.93
C CYS A 166 4.67 5.42 -1.96
N VAL A 167 5.00 4.26 -2.52
CA VAL A 167 5.34 3.05 -1.75
C VAL A 167 6.78 3.06 -1.25
N SER A 168 7.75 3.57 -2.01
CA SER A 168 9.19 3.56 -1.66
C SER A 168 9.55 4.51 -0.53
N GLN A 169 8.82 5.60 -0.39
CA GLN A 169 9.00 6.56 0.70
C GLN A 169 8.38 6.07 2.02
N SER A 170 7.53 5.06 1.94
CA SER A 170 7.08 4.29 3.09
C SER A 170 8.31 3.65 3.73
N SER A 171 8.64 4.09 4.96
CA SER A 171 9.85 3.70 5.66
C SER A 171 10.13 2.20 5.53
N LYS A 172 11.34 1.91 5.08
CA LYS A 172 12.01 0.62 4.86
C LYS A 172 11.09 -0.57 5.08
N VAL A 173 10.65 -1.17 3.98
CA VAL A 173 10.17 -2.56 4.00
C VAL A 173 11.14 -3.33 4.88
N PRO A 174 10.70 -3.99 5.96
CA PRO A 174 11.56 -5.00 6.58
C PRO A 174 11.98 -5.88 5.42
N GLU A 175 13.28 -6.15 5.29
CA GLU A 175 13.76 -7.07 4.26
C GLU A 175 12.82 -8.29 4.28
N PRO A 176 12.33 -8.74 3.11
CA PRO A 176 11.37 -9.84 3.11
C PRO A 176 11.98 -10.98 3.91
N ILE A 177 11.18 -11.61 4.76
CA ILE A 177 11.59 -12.68 5.70
C ILE A 177 12.41 -13.79 5.01
N TRP A 178 12.30 -13.92 3.68
CA TRP A 178 13.08 -14.85 2.87
C TRP A 178 14.46 -14.31 2.44
N ALA A 179 14.77 -13.02 2.57
CA ALA A 179 16.08 -12.45 2.22
C ALA A 179 17.18 -12.76 3.26
N HIS A 180 16.82 -13.31 4.41
CA HIS A 180 17.76 -13.73 5.46
C HIS A 180 18.15 -15.21 5.38
N ASP A 181 17.80 -15.93 4.34
CA ASP A 181 18.19 -17.35 4.15
C ASP A 181 19.65 -17.55 3.68
N GLU A 182 20.55 -16.60 3.90
CA GLU A 182 22.00 -16.80 3.69
C GLU A 182 22.64 -17.79 4.70
N LEU A 183 21.87 -18.44 5.57
CA LEU A 183 22.38 -19.40 6.56
C LEU A 183 22.13 -20.87 6.23
N ILE A 184 21.68 -21.22 5.03
CA ILE A 184 21.70 -22.61 4.60
C ILE A 184 22.93 -22.83 3.70
N GLN A 185 24.07 -23.00 4.34
CA GLN A 185 25.23 -23.60 3.70
C GLN A 185 24.87 -25.04 3.29
N GLY A 186 24.75 -25.26 2.01
CA GLY A 186 24.72 -26.59 1.40
C GLY A 186 23.34 -27.08 0.98
N GLY A 187 22.97 -26.82 -0.24
CA GLY A 187 21.93 -27.59 -0.91
C GLY A 187 21.06 -26.80 -1.86
N LEU A 188 21.18 -27.10 -3.14
CA LEU A 188 20.25 -26.86 -4.26
C LEU A 188 19.53 -25.49 -4.32
N PRO A 189 19.57 -24.81 -5.47
CA PRO A 189 18.80 -23.58 -5.66
C PRO A 189 17.33 -23.92 -5.45
N VAL A 190 16.75 -23.40 -4.36
CA VAL A 190 15.30 -23.39 -4.17
C VAL A 190 14.76 -22.56 -5.33
N LEU A 191 14.05 -23.23 -6.24
CA LEU A 191 13.21 -22.57 -7.23
C LEU A 191 12.34 -21.59 -6.48
N LEU A 192 12.66 -20.30 -6.59
CA LEU A 192 11.82 -19.22 -6.05
C LEU A 192 10.40 -19.45 -6.55
N PRO A 193 9.38 -19.35 -5.70
CA PRO A 193 8.01 -19.40 -6.15
C PRO A 193 7.85 -18.33 -7.24
N PHE A 194 7.21 -18.72 -8.34
CA PHE A 194 6.92 -17.85 -9.47
C PHE A 194 6.36 -16.51 -8.96
N ASP A 195 7.16 -15.47 -9.01
CA ASP A 195 6.74 -14.11 -8.78
C ASP A 195 6.26 -13.56 -10.13
N PRO A 196 4.95 -13.44 -10.35
CA PRO A 196 4.41 -12.93 -11.61
C PRO A 196 4.79 -11.46 -11.87
N TYR A 197 5.38 -10.80 -10.88
CA TYR A 197 5.76 -9.39 -10.93
C TYR A 197 7.28 -9.16 -10.97
N ARG A 198 8.10 -10.22 -10.96
CA ARG A 198 9.57 -10.12 -10.98
C ARG A 198 10.09 -9.34 -12.20
N ALA A 199 9.48 -9.52 -13.36
CA ALA A 199 9.83 -8.78 -14.58
C ALA A 199 9.62 -7.25 -14.46
N LEU A 200 8.88 -6.76 -13.46
CA LEU A 200 8.66 -5.33 -13.25
C LEU A 200 9.79 -4.65 -12.46
N TYR A 201 10.78 -5.41 -11.98
CA TYR A 201 11.87 -4.90 -11.15
C TYR A 201 13.25 -4.94 -11.83
N GLU A 202 13.40 -5.68 -12.93
CA GLU A 202 14.72 -5.96 -13.52
C GLU A 202 15.18 -4.94 -14.59
N ASP A 203 14.35 -3.95 -15.02
CA ASP A 203 14.65 -3.08 -16.16
C ASP A 203 14.92 -1.59 -15.82
N THR A 204 15.42 -1.24 -14.64
CA THR A 204 15.67 0.19 -14.31
C THR A 204 17.11 0.61 -14.09
N ASP A 205 18.13 -0.22 -14.33
CA ASP A 205 19.52 0.12 -14.00
C ASP A 205 20.56 -0.01 -15.14
N GLU A 206 20.21 0.10 -16.42
CA GLU A 206 21.23 0.03 -17.48
C GLU A 206 21.29 1.18 -18.50
N ASP A 207 20.89 2.40 -18.20
CA ASP A 207 21.09 3.51 -19.16
C ASP A 207 21.56 4.84 -18.55
N GLU A 208 22.54 4.83 -17.63
CA GLU A 208 23.31 6.05 -17.33
C GLU A 208 24.77 5.74 -17.02
N LEU A 209 25.54 5.25 -18.02
CA LEU A 209 27.00 5.37 -18.03
C LEU A 209 27.55 5.21 -19.46
N THR A 210 27.43 6.26 -20.27
CA THR A 210 28.40 6.62 -21.31
C THR A 210 28.36 8.10 -21.59
#